data_c3ed4b36d8f50f6fa81958450c802fc8
#
_entry.id   c3ed4b36d8f50f6fa81958450c802fc8
#
_cell.length_a   1.000
_cell.length_b   1.000
_cell.length_c   1.000
_cell.angle_alpha   90.00
_cell.angle_beta   90.00
_cell.angle_gamma   90.00
#
_symmetry.space_group_name_H-M   'P 1'
#
loop_
_entity.id
_entity.type
_entity.pdbx_description
1 polymer ?
#
loop_
_entity_poly.entity_id
_entity_poly.type
_entity_poly.pdbx_seq_one_letter_code
_entity_poly.pdbx_strand_id
1 'polypeptide(L)'
;QRALNREKTQKVPKYAEMCRRFLADEKDFAKERLDQCGIRKQYENTGLEPCIEEIIKDILCNEGKEKQMLKKIGFIGVGIMGKSMVRNLMKAGYEVSIYTRTKSKVEDVIAEGAVWCDTVADCSKGRDVVITIVGYPKDVEEVYFGENGILENADKGTYVIDMTTTSPKLDQQIYEEAKNRGLHGLDAPVTGGDSGAKAGTLTILVGGDKEDFDTCLPVFEAMGKAINYEGKSGNGQHTKMCNQIAIAGALAGACEAMVYAKNAGLDVDVMLKSISTGAAGSAQMNNVASKAAKDDYAPGFFLKHFIKDMSLADEEASERGTKLDVLEDVLGICKKLEEEGMGDLGTQALIKHYKW
;
A
#
# COMPACT_ATOMS: atom_id res chain seq x y z
N GLN A 1 -0.83 -5.17 -26.51
CA GLN A 1 0.33 -4.89 -25.63
C GLN A 1 1.54 -5.78 -25.94
N ARG A 2 1.40 -7.14 -26.06
CA ARG A 2 2.53 -8.03 -26.41
C ARG A 2 3.15 -7.72 -27.78
N ALA A 3 2.33 -7.44 -28.80
CA ALA A 3 2.79 -7.05 -30.12
C ALA A 3 3.52 -5.70 -30.08
N LEU A 4 2.96 -4.70 -29.38
CA LEU A 4 3.57 -3.38 -29.21
C LEU A 4 4.93 -3.47 -28.50
N ASN A 5 5.01 -4.24 -27.41
CA ASN A 5 6.26 -4.44 -26.68
C ASN A 5 7.33 -5.14 -27.53
N ARG A 6 6.92 -6.09 -28.39
CA ARG A 6 7.83 -6.74 -29.33
C ARG A 6 8.37 -5.78 -30.38
N GLU A 7 7.53 -4.88 -30.90
CA GLU A 7 7.96 -3.89 -31.90
C GLU A 7 8.91 -2.84 -31.29
N LYS A 8 8.70 -2.43 -30.03
CA LYS A 8 9.58 -1.49 -29.30
C LYS A 8 11.02 -2.00 -29.14
N THR A 9 11.23 -3.31 -29.15
CA THR A 9 12.56 -3.92 -29.01
C THR A 9 13.31 -4.04 -30.33
N GLN A 10 12.70 -3.72 -31.47
CA GLN A 10 13.32 -3.78 -32.76
C GLN A 10 14.15 -2.53 -33.06
N LYS A 11 15.25 -2.69 -33.83
CA LYS A 11 16.08 -1.55 -34.28
C LYS A 11 15.31 -0.53 -35.14
N VAL A 12 14.28 -0.99 -35.86
CA VAL A 12 13.36 -0.16 -36.65
C VAL A 12 11.95 -0.70 -36.41
N PRO A 13 11.17 -0.09 -35.53
CA PRO A 13 9.80 -0.53 -35.23
C PRO A 13 8.89 -0.41 -36.47
N LYS A 14 8.07 -1.43 -36.72
CA LYS A 14 7.11 -1.48 -37.84
C LYS A 14 5.68 -1.22 -37.33
N TYR A 15 5.46 -0.12 -36.67
CA TYR A 15 4.15 0.21 -36.06
C TYR A 15 3.01 0.24 -37.10
N ALA A 16 3.25 0.79 -38.29
CA ALA A 16 2.24 0.83 -39.34
C ALA A 16 1.80 -0.58 -39.77
N GLU A 17 2.73 -1.51 -39.93
CA GLU A 17 2.44 -2.90 -40.30
C GLU A 17 1.71 -3.62 -39.17
N MET A 18 2.09 -3.36 -37.92
CA MET A 18 1.40 -3.91 -36.75
C MET A 18 -0.05 -3.40 -36.67
N CYS A 19 -0.26 -2.10 -36.88
CA CYS A 19 -1.60 -1.51 -36.90
C CYS A 19 -2.47 -2.05 -38.02
N ARG A 20 -1.92 -2.24 -39.26
CA ARG A 20 -2.65 -2.85 -40.39
C ARG A 20 -3.10 -4.27 -40.06
N ARG A 21 -2.26 -5.07 -39.42
CA ARG A 21 -2.63 -6.44 -39.00
C ARG A 21 -3.73 -6.42 -37.90
N PHE A 22 -3.64 -5.48 -37.00
CA PHE A 22 -4.66 -5.30 -35.96
C PHE A 22 -6.01 -4.88 -36.57
N LEU A 23 -6.01 -3.94 -37.50
CA LEU A 23 -7.24 -3.44 -38.15
C LEU A 23 -7.89 -4.45 -39.11
N ALA A 24 -7.15 -5.48 -39.55
CA ALA A 24 -7.70 -6.55 -40.39
C ALA A 24 -8.54 -7.59 -39.61
N ASP A 25 -8.49 -7.57 -38.29
CA ASP A 25 -9.22 -8.54 -37.45
C ASP A 25 -10.33 -7.83 -36.64
N GLU A 26 -11.56 -7.74 -37.23
CA GLU A 26 -12.73 -7.08 -36.63
C GLU A 26 -13.06 -7.57 -35.22
N LYS A 27 -12.71 -8.81 -34.86
CA LYS A 27 -13.00 -9.38 -33.54
C LYS A 27 -12.13 -8.76 -32.44
N ASP A 28 -10.98 -8.21 -32.78
CA ASP A 28 -10.07 -7.62 -31.82
C ASP A 28 -10.44 -6.15 -31.47
N PHE A 29 -11.37 -5.54 -32.23
CA PHE A 29 -11.87 -4.18 -32.02
C PHE A 29 -13.26 -4.10 -31.39
N ALA A 30 -13.81 -5.20 -30.89
CA ALA A 30 -15.02 -5.14 -30.09
C ALA A 30 -14.79 -4.22 -28.87
N LYS A 31 -15.70 -3.27 -28.64
CA LYS A 31 -15.60 -2.25 -27.58
C LYS A 31 -15.22 -2.84 -26.21
N GLU A 32 -15.83 -3.99 -25.87
CA GLU A 32 -15.55 -4.71 -24.63
C GLU A 32 -14.09 -5.20 -24.52
N ARG A 33 -13.47 -5.54 -25.63
CA ARG A 33 -12.09 -6.01 -25.68
C ARG A 33 -11.08 -4.86 -25.66
N LEU A 34 -11.43 -3.74 -26.27
CA LEU A 34 -10.64 -2.50 -26.21
C LEU A 34 -10.61 -1.95 -24.78
N ASP A 35 -11.76 -1.97 -24.09
CA ASP A 35 -11.86 -1.57 -22.68
C ASP A 35 -11.04 -2.49 -21.75
N GLN A 36 -11.06 -3.81 -21.98
CA GLN A 36 -10.22 -4.76 -21.26
C GLN A 36 -8.72 -4.54 -21.47
N CYS A 37 -8.33 -4.01 -22.64
CA CYS A 37 -6.96 -3.67 -22.96
C CYS A 37 -6.56 -2.24 -22.53
N GLY A 38 -7.48 -1.49 -21.90
CA GLY A 38 -7.25 -0.10 -21.47
C GLY A 38 -7.22 0.91 -22.62
N ILE A 39 -7.70 0.54 -23.80
CA ILE A 39 -7.76 1.43 -24.98
C ILE A 39 -9.09 2.19 -24.91
N ARG A 40 -9.03 3.47 -24.47
CA ARG A 40 -10.22 4.32 -24.24
C ARG A 40 -10.54 5.26 -25.42
N LYS A 41 -9.56 5.54 -26.27
CA LYS A 41 -9.76 6.41 -27.42
C LYS A 41 -10.27 5.59 -28.61
N GLN A 42 -11.43 5.99 -29.16
CA GLN A 42 -11.96 5.43 -30.40
C GLN A 42 -11.51 6.31 -31.56
N TYR A 43 -11.07 5.69 -32.64
CA TYR A 43 -10.70 6.39 -33.88
C TYR A 43 -11.85 6.27 -34.86
N GLU A 44 -12.26 7.40 -35.45
CA GLU A 44 -13.27 7.38 -36.50
C GLU A 44 -12.71 6.68 -37.74
N ASN A 45 -13.42 5.69 -38.23
CA ASN A 45 -13.02 4.92 -39.42
C ASN A 45 -13.33 5.75 -40.70
N THR A 46 -12.55 6.80 -40.93
CA THR A 46 -12.59 7.63 -42.15
C THR A 46 -11.79 7.02 -43.32
N GLY A 47 -11.14 5.90 -43.07
CA GLY A 47 -10.28 5.17 -44.00
C GLY A 47 -9.10 4.55 -43.25
N LEU A 48 -8.53 3.48 -43.81
CA LEU A 48 -7.49 2.71 -43.13
C LEU A 48 -6.22 3.55 -42.88
N GLU A 49 -5.73 4.30 -43.89
CA GLU A 49 -4.49 5.08 -43.77
C GLU A 49 -4.61 6.27 -42.77
N PRO A 50 -5.67 7.11 -42.79
CA PRO A 50 -5.83 8.15 -41.79
C PRO A 50 -5.95 7.63 -40.37
N CYS A 51 -6.63 6.51 -40.18
CA CYS A 51 -6.75 5.86 -38.86
C CYS A 51 -5.39 5.35 -38.35
N ILE A 52 -4.59 4.75 -39.23
CA ILE A 52 -3.23 4.31 -38.91
C ILE A 52 -2.33 5.48 -38.55
N GLU A 53 -2.40 6.59 -39.30
CA GLU A 53 -1.61 7.79 -39.03
C GLU A 53 -1.96 8.40 -37.68
N GLU A 54 -3.26 8.45 -37.35
CA GLU A 54 -3.71 8.95 -36.05
C GLU A 54 -3.26 8.05 -34.88
N ILE A 55 -3.37 6.73 -35.03
CA ILE A 55 -2.88 5.76 -34.03
C ILE A 55 -1.35 5.89 -33.87
N ILE A 56 -0.61 5.99 -34.96
CA ILE A 56 0.87 6.18 -34.91
C ILE A 56 1.20 7.49 -34.22
N LYS A 57 0.50 8.58 -34.54
CA LYS A 57 0.68 9.88 -33.90
C LYS A 57 0.43 9.82 -32.38
N ASP A 58 -0.62 9.14 -31.94
CA ASP A 58 -0.89 8.95 -30.53
C ASP A 58 0.16 8.08 -29.83
N ILE A 59 0.65 7.03 -30.49
CA ILE A 59 1.77 6.20 -30.00
C ILE A 59 3.03 7.05 -29.85
N LEU A 60 3.38 7.84 -30.87
CA LEU A 60 4.59 8.67 -30.86
C LEU A 60 4.47 9.87 -29.92
N CYS A 61 3.28 10.47 -29.77
CA CYS A 61 3.02 11.53 -28.80
C CYS A 61 3.10 11.01 -27.36
N ASN A 62 2.71 9.75 -27.10
CA ASN A 62 2.87 9.12 -25.81
C ASN A 62 4.33 8.64 -25.57
N GLU A 63 5.11 8.40 -26.63
CA GLU A 63 6.56 8.15 -26.54
C GLU A 63 7.37 9.44 -26.37
N GLY A 64 6.87 10.57 -26.89
CA GLY A 64 7.49 11.91 -26.71
C GLY A 64 7.24 12.55 -25.34
N LYS A 65 6.29 12.10 -24.57
CA LYS A 65 6.31 12.23 -23.12
C LYS A 65 7.28 11.16 -22.64
N GLU A 66 8.59 11.49 -22.56
CA GLU A 66 9.51 10.71 -21.73
C GLU A 66 8.78 10.48 -20.41
N LYS A 67 8.33 9.24 -20.18
CA LYS A 67 7.81 8.86 -18.88
C LYS A 67 8.98 9.16 -17.95
N GLN A 68 8.87 10.23 -17.18
CA GLN A 68 9.89 10.63 -16.23
C GLN A 68 10.24 9.37 -15.46
N MET A 69 11.45 8.85 -15.70
CA MET A 69 11.85 7.58 -15.12
C MET A 69 12.17 7.88 -13.67
N LEU A 70 11.20 7.63 -12.78
CA LEU A 70 11.38 7.80 -11.35
C LEU A 70 12.57 6.95 -10.91
N LYS A 71 13.61 7.57 -10.36
CA LYS A 71 14.85 6.90 -9.96
C LYS A 71 15.23 7.18 -8.52
N LYS A 72 15.02 8.41 -8.07
CA LYS A 72 15.45 8.90 -6.76
C LYS A 72 14.30 8.91 -5.78
N ILE A 73 14.42 8.10 -4.74
CA ILE A 73 13.38 7.96 -3.72
C ILE A 73 13.91 8.49 -2.38
N GLY A 74 13.14 9.37 -1.74
CA GLY A 74 13.26 9.68 -0.33
C GLY A 74 12.34 8.78 0.48
N PHE A 75 12.84 8.07 1.47
CA PHE A 75 12.05 7.16 2.28
C PHE A 75 12.11 7.54 3.75
N ILE A 76 10.99 7.97 4.32
CA ILE A 76 10.86 8.47 5.67
C ILE A 76 10.09 7.47 6.53
N GLY A 77 10.71 7.02 7.63
CA GLY A 77 10.12 6.01 8.49
C GLY A 77 10.65 4.58 8.24
N VAL A 78 11.94 4.38 8.48
CA VAL A 78 12.62 3.09 8.25
C VAL A 78 12.51 2.20 9.51
N GLY A 79 11.26 1.88 9.89
CA GLY A 79 10.93 0.92 10.94
C GLY A 79 10.95 -0.54 10.43
N ILE A 80 10.22 -1.44 11.10
CA ILE A 80 10.16 -2.87 10.74
C ILE A 80 9.70 -3.05 9.28
N MET A 81 8.61 -2.41 8.89
CA MET A 81 8.11 -2.45 7.52
C MET A 81 9.03 -1.70 6.56
N GLY A 82 9.38 -0.45 6.91
CA GLY A 82 10.18 0.44 6.06
C GLY A 82 11.52 -0.12 5.65
N LYS A 83 12.24 -0.82 6.54
CA LYS A 83 13.52 -1.48 6.19
C LYS A 83 13.37 -2.45 5.02
N SER A 84 12.35 -3.28 5.07
CA SER A 84 12.10 -4.29 4.04
C SER A 84 11.67 -3.64 2.73
N MET A 85 10.85 -2.59 2.79
CA MET A 85 10.40 -1.83 1.64
C MET A 85 11.58 -1.10 0.96
N VAL A 86 12.47 -0.45 1.73
CA VAL A 86 13.71 0.17 1.24
C VAL A 86 14.59 -0.84 0.52
N ARG A 87 14.80 -2.03 1.10
CA ARG A 87 15.58 -3.10 0.47
C ARG A 87 15.00 -3.54 -0.88
N ASN A 88 13.68 -3.67 -0.94
CA ASN A 88 13.00 -4.04 -2.19
C ASN A 88 13.13 -2.96 -3.25
N LEU A 89 13.03 -1.67 -2.88
CA LEU A 89 13.25 -0.55 -3.79
C LEU A 89 14.70 -0.53 -4.32
N MET A 90 15.70 -0.67 -3.45
CA MET A 90 17.10 -0.77 -3.87
C MET A 90 17.35 -1.97 -4.79
N LYS A 91 16.76 -3.13 -4.48
CA LYS A 91 16.84 -4.33 -5.32
C LYS A 91 16.22 -4.12 -6.71
N ALA A 92 15.20 -3.29 -6.80
CA ALA A 92 14.58 -2.90 -8.07
C ALA A 92 15.38 -1.84 -8.85
N GLY A 93 16.49 -1.34 -8.29
CA GLY A 93 17.41 -0.40 -8.94
C GLY A 93 17.12 1.07 -8.66
N TYR A 94 16.31 1.40 -7.65
CA TYR A 94 16.10 2.77 -7.21
C TYR A 94 17.26 3.28 -6.34
N GLU A 95 17.58 4.57 -6.47
CA GLU A 95 18.48 5.30 -5.57
C GLU A 95 17.67 5.74 -4.35
N VAL A 96 17.89 5.11 -3.19
CA VAL A 96 17.07 5.36 -2.01
C VAL A 96 17.83 6.15 -0.95
N SER A 97 17.31 7.33 -0.62
CA SER A 97 17.74 8.13 0.54
C SER A 97 16.77 7.88 1.68
N ILE A 98 17.27 7.77 2.90
CA ILE A 98 16.47 7.38 4.05
C ILE A 98 16.57 8.37 5.20
N TYR A 99 15.45 8.56 5.90
CA TYR A 99 15.38 9.25 7.16
C TYR A 99 14.56 8.48 8.19
N THR A 100 15.05 8.40 9.40
CA THR A 100 14.33 7.95 10.58
C THR A 100 14.89 8.62 11.83
N ARG A 101 14.10 8.73 12.90
CA ARG A 101 14.50 9.41 14.16
C ARG A 101 15.75 8.81 14.84
N THR A 102 16.09 7.57 14.56
CA THR A 102 17.19 6.87 15.22
C THR A 102 18.10 6.19 14.18
N LYS A 103 19.22 6.83 13.83
CA LYS A 103 20.18 6.36 12.82
C LYS A 103 20.72 4.96 13.14
N SER A 104 21.04 4.69 14.40
CA SER A 104 21.62 3.40 14.82
C SER A 104 20.71 2.18 14.54
N LYS A 105 19.41 2.42 14.36
CA LYS A 105 18.47 1.33 13.99
C LYS A 105 18.52 0.94 12.52
N VAL A 106 19.21 1.70 11.65
CA VAL A 106 19.22 1.51 10.19
C VAL A 106 20.61 1.43 9.59
N GLU A 107 21.64 1.25 10.41
CA GLU A 107 23.04 1.11 9.98
C GLU A 107 23.23 -0.06 9.01
N ASP A 108 22.47 -1.13 9.20
CA ASP A 108 22.40 -2.28 8.29
C ASP A 108 21.94 -1.87 6.88
N VAL A 109 20.89 -1.08 6.77
CA VAL A 109 20.33 -0.63 5.48
C VAL A 109 21.26 0.39 4.81
N ILE A 110 21.92 1.25 5.60
CA ILE A 110 22.95 2.18 5.11
C ILE A 110 24.14 1.40 4.55
N ALA A 111 24.62 0.37 5.24
CA ALA A 111 25.70 -0.49 4.77
C ALA A 111 25.34 -1.25 3.48
N GLU A 112 24.07 -1.52 3.25
CA GLU A 112 23.54 -2.15 2.04
C GLU A 112 23.39 -1.16 0.85
N GLY A 113 23.60 0.15 1.05
CA GLY A 113 23.64 1.16 -0.01
C GLY A 113 22.60 2.27 0.07
N ALA A 114 21.73 2.30 1.09
CA ALA A 114 20.84 3.43 1.30
C ALA A 114 21.62 4.68 1.76
N VAL A 115 21.23 5.86 1.26
CA VAL A 115 21.87 7.13 1.62
C VAL A 115 21.16 7.71 2.84
N TRP A 116 21.90 7.93 3.93
CA TRP A 116 21.37 8.57 5.12
C TRP A 116 21.14 10.07 4.92
N CYS A 117 20.00 10.58 5.38
CA CYS A 117 19.69 12.00 5.50
C CYS A 117 19.52 12.40 6.97
N ASP A 118 20.00 13.57 7.36
CA ASP A 118 19.91 14.03 8.76
C ASP A 118 18.54 14.64 9.09
N THR A 119 17.79 15.09 8.08
CA THR A 119 16.48 15.72 8.23
C THR A 119 15.47 15.17 7.23
N VAL A 120 14.17 15.40 7.49
CA VAL A 120 13.08 15.15 6.55
C VAL A 120 13.29 15.99 5.28
N ALA A 121 13.68 17.25 5.43
CA ALA A 121 13.97 18.17 4.32
C ALA A 121 15.04 17.62 3.37
N ASP A 122 16.19 17.15 3.92
CA ASP A 122 17.28 16.56 3.11
C ASP A 122 16.83 15.29 2.39
N CYS A 123 15.95 14.52 3.02
CA CYS A 123 15.39 13.30 2.44
C CYS A 123 14.38 13.60 1.32
N SER A 124 13.75 14.76 1.34
CA SER A 124 12.70 15.17 0.40
C SER A 124 13.23 15.90 -0.82
N LYS A 125 14.29 16.70 -0.67
CA LYS A 125 14.84 17.55 -1.72
C LYS A 125 15.57 16.74 -2.79
N GLY A 126 15.33 17.08 -4.06
CA GLY A 126 15.96 16.43 -5.21
C GLY A 126 15.50 14.99 -5.44
N ARG A 127 14.26 14.65 -5.04
CA ARG A 127 13.68 13.33 -5.21
C ARG A 127 12.57 13.35 -6.26
N ASP A 128 12.45 12.23 -6.97
CA ASP A 128 11.31 12.01 -7.85
C ASP A 128 10.08 11.57 -7.05
N VAL A 129 10.31 10.78 -5.99
CA VAL A 129 9.28 10.25 -5.10
C VAL A 129 9.73 10.39 -3.65
N VAL A 130 8.81 10.79 -2.76
CA VAL A 130 9.00 10.74 -1.31
C VAL A 130 7.95 9.82 -0.73
N ILE A 131 8.39 8.78 -0.03
CA ILE A 131 7.52 7.77 0.60
C ILE A 131 7.61 7.91 2.11
N THR A 132 6.45 7.89 2.78
CA THR A 132 6.37 7.86 4.23
C THR A 132 5.71 6.57 4.73
N ILE A 133 6.24 6.00 5.81
CA ILE A 133 5.59 4.96 6.59
C ILE A 133 6.02 5.11 8.06
N VAL A 134 5.24 5.89 8.79
CA VAL A 134 5.54 6.27 10.19
C VAL A 134 4.54 5.64 11.18
N GLY A 135 4.61 5.99 12.45
CA GLY A 135 3.86 5.26 13.49
C GLY A 135 2.41 5.69 13.66
N TYR A 136 2.17 7.00 13.70
CA TYR A 136 0.90 7.60 14.11
C TYR A 136 0.51 8.77 13.21
N PRO A 137 -0.78 9.18 13.16
CA PRO A 137 -1.22 10.34 12.40
C PRO A 137 -0.45 11.62 12.72
N LYS A 138 -0.14 11.87 14.00
CA LYS A 138 0.69 13.02 14.40
C LYS A 138 2.10 13.00 13.82
N ASP A 139 2.69 11.80 13.63
CA ASP A 139 4.00 11.68 12.99
C ASP A 139 3.88 12.00 11.47
N VAL A 140 2.75 11.63 10.84
CA VAL A 140 2.45 11.99 9.45
C VAL A 140 2.30 13.51 9.33
N GLU A 141 1.51 14.13 10.21
CA GLU A 141 1.32 15.58 10.24
C GLU A 141 2.66 16.30 10.39
N GLU A 142 3.53 15.84 11.34
CA GLU A 142 4.86 16.42 11.56
C GLU A 142 5.76 16.32 10.33
N VAL A 143 5.84 15.14 9.67
CA VAL A 143 6.75 14.97 8.53
C VAL A 143 6.24 15.66 7.27
N TYR A 144 4.94 15.88 7.11
CA TYR A 144 4.39 16.59 5.95
C TYR A 144 4.32 18.12 6.15
N PHE A 145 3.79 18.59 7.29
CA PHE A 145 3.45 19.99 7.52
C PHE A 145 4.42 20.72 8.49
N GLY A 146 5.35 20.00 9.13
CA GLY A 146 6.33 20.60 10.04
C GLY A 146 7.27 21.58 9.33
N GLU A 147 7.99 22.42 10.09
CA GLU A 147 8.90 23.47 9.60
C GLU A 147 9.95 22.96 8.58
N ASN A 148 10.39 21.69 8.71
CA ASN A 148 11.28 21.03 7.77
C ASN A 148 10.57 19.86 7.06
N GLY A 149 9.28 19.99 6.89
CA GLY A 149 8.42 18.95 6.35
C GLY A 149 8.55 18.76 4.83
N ILE A 150 7.96 17.67 4.36
CA ILE A 150 8.02 17.27 2.95
C ILE A 150 7.42 18.32 2.03
N LEU A 151 6.24 18.87 2.38
CA LEU A 151 5.48 19.79 1.52
C LEU A 151 6.21 21.10 1.26
N GLU A 152 7.11 21.52 2.16
CA GLU A 152 7.89 22.74 1.99
C GLU A 152 9.21 22.50 1.23
N ASN A 153 9.76 21.29 1.30
CA ASN A 153 11.10 20.98 0.84
C ASN A 153 11.18 20.09 -0.41
N ALA A 154 10.10 19.40 -0.77
CA ALA A 154 10.05 18.64 -2.01
C ALA A 154 10.00 19.55 -3.24
N ASP A 155 10.71 19.19 -4.30
CA ASP A 155 10.73 19.94 -5.54
C ASP A 155 9.40 19.78 -6.31
N LYS A 156 9.02 20.80 -7.09
CA LYS A 156 7.81 20.70 -7.93
C LYS A 156 7.86 19.49 -8.85
N GLY A 157 6.74 18.79 -8.94
CA GLY A 157 6.62 17.56 -9.70
C GLY A 157 7.00 16.29 -8.94
N THR A 158 7.47 16.41 -7.67
CA THR A 158 7.71 15.25 -6.81
C THR A 158 6.40 14.55 -6.43
N TYR A 159 6.40 13.24 -6.46
CA TYR A 159 5.30 12.40 -5.95
C TYR A 159 5.51 12.17 -4.45
N VAL A 160 4.54 12.57 -3.63
CA VAL A 160 4.54 12.34 -2.19
C VAL A 160 3.51 11.26 -1.87
N ILE A 161 3.96 10.16 -1.27
CA ILE A 161 3.17 8.94 -1.07
C ILE A 161 3.15 8.59 0.41
N ASP A 162 1.99 8.70 1.07
CA ASP A 162 1.87 8.19 2.43
C ASP A 162 1.41 6.73 2.44
N MET A 163 2.28 5.85 2.90
CA MET A 163 1.99 4.43 3.09
C MET A 163 1.67 4.09 4.55
N THR A 164 1.59 5.08 5.41
CA THR A 164 1.16 4.94 6.80
C THR A 164 -0.34 4.67 6.86
N THR A 165 -0.80 3.84 7.80
CA THR A 165 -2.23 3.84 8.16
C THR A 165 -2.53 5.07 9.01
N THR A 166 -3.24 6.03 8.42
CA THR A 166 -3.59 7.31 9.04
C THR A 166 -5.04 7.70 8.75
N SER A 167 -5.45 8.90 9.16
CA SER A 167 -6.80 9.41 8.89
C SER A 167 -6.98 9.72 7.40
N PRO A 168 -8.07 9.27 6.76
CA PRO A 168 -8.41 9.66 5.40
C PRO A 168 -8.45 11.17 5.19
N LYS A 169 -8.88 11.92 6.19
CA LYS A 169 -8.93 13.40 6.16
C LYS A 169 -7.54 14.02 6.11
N LEU A 170 -6.59 13.46 6.87
CA LEU A 170 -5.22 13.95 6.88
C LEU A 170 -4.58 13.74 5.49
N ASP A 171 -4.77 12.58 4.88
CA ASP A 171 -4.26 12.32 3.53
C ASP A 171 -4.94 13.19 2.47
N GLN A 172 -6.23 13.49 2.60
CA GLN A 172 -6.89 14.47 1.75
C GLN A 172 -6.29 15.88 1.90
N GLN A 173 -5.95 16.30 3.13
CA GLN A 173 -5.27 17.57 3.37
C GLN A 173 -3.86 17.59 2.76
N ILE A 174 -3.10 16.48 2.89
CA ILE A 174 -1.79 16.31 2.24
C ILE A 174 -1.93 16.41 0.73
N TYR A 175 -2.90 15.74 0.13
CA TYR A 175 -3.17 15.77 -1.31
C TYR A 175 -3.47 17.18 -1.80
N GLU A 176 -4.38 17.90 -1.14
CA GLU A 176 -4.75 19.27 -1.54
C GLU A 176 -3.56 20.23 -1.41
N GLU A 177 -2.82 20.16 -0.32
CA GLU A 177 -1.65 21.02 -0.11
C GLU A 177 -0.49 20.66 -1.05
N ALA A 178 -0.27 19.39 -1.34
CA ALA A 178 0.69 18.94 -2.34
C ALA A 178 0.35 19.53 -3.71
N LYS A 179 -0.90 19.44 -4.12
CA LYS A 179 -1.39 19.99 -5.39
C LYS A 179 -1.21 21.51 -5.47
N ASN A 180 -1.51 22.24 -4.40
CA ASN A 180 -1.31 23.70 -4.32
C ASN A 180 0.16 24.10 -4.52
N ARG A 181 1.09 23.24 -4.14
CA ARG A 181 2.55 23.44 -4.27
C ARG A 181 3.14 22.88 -5.56
N GLY A 182 2.32 22.25 -6.41
CA GLY A 182 2.75 21.62 -7.66
C GLY A 182 3.45 20.29 -7.44
N LEU A 183 3.10 19.59 -6.36
CA LEU A 183 3.46 18.21 -6.06
C LEU A 183 2.29 17.29 -6.41
N HIS A 184 2.54 15.97 -6.38
CA HIS A 184 1.56 14.91 -6.61
C HIS A 184 1.34 14.12 -5.33
N GLY A 185 0.11 14.05 -4.82
CA GLY A 185 -0.20 13.38 -3.54
C GLY A 185 -0.93 12.05 -3.74
N LEU A 186 -0.46 10.99 -3.06
CA LEU A 186 -1.11 9.68 -3.04
C LEU A 186 -1.16 9.13 -1.61
N ASP A 187 -2.29 8.60 -1.19
CA ASP A 187 -2.39 7.74 -0.02
C ASP A 187 -2.30 6.27 -0.45
N ALA A 188 -1.42 5.52 0.16
CA ALA A 188 -1.11 4.17 -0.27
C ALA A 188 -0.84 3.19 0.90
N PRO A 189 -1.75 3.11 1.89
CA PRO A 189 -1.58 2.18 2.99
C PRO A 189 -1.50 0.74 2.52
N VAL A 190 -0.85 -0.10 3.33
CA VAL A 190 -0.50 -1.47 2.95
C VAL A 190 -1.12 -2.52 3.86
N THR A 191 -1.28 -3.72 3.32
CA THR A 191 -1.59 -4.92 4.09
C THR A 191 -0.70 -6.09 3.64
N GLY A 192 -0.44 -7.04 4.55
CA GLY A 192 0.48 -8.17 4.35
C GLY A 192 1.52 -8.31 5.47
N GLY A 193 1.61 -7.30 6.36
CA GLY A 193 2.50 -7.31 7.52
C GLY A 193 4.00 -7.38 7.16
N ASP A 194 4.83 -7.61 8.17
CA ASP A 194 6.30 -7.70 8.02
C ASP A 194 6.73 -8.78 7.03
N SER A 195 6.06 -9.93 7.03
CA SER A 195 6.35 -11.01 6.07
C SER A 195 6.11 -10.61 4.62
N GLY A 196 5.01 -9.90 4.35
CA GLY A 196 4.69 -9.36 3.03
C GLY A 196 5.69 -8.28 2.60
N ALA A 197 6.10 -7.41 3.52
CA ALA A 197 7.12 -6.40 3.25
C ALA A 197 8.47 -7.03 2.89
N LYS A 198 8.92 -8.04 3.65
CA LYS A 198 10.16 -8.79 3.36
C LYS A 198 10.13 -9.50 2.01
N ALA A 199 9.00 -10.10 1.68
CA ALA A 199 8.85 -10.85 0.44
C ALA A 199 8.58 -9.95 -0.80
N GLY A 200 8.32 -8.65 -0.63
CA GLY A 200 7.89 -7.76 -1.72
C GLY A 200 6.48 -8.14 -2.26
N THR A 201 5.62 -8.63 -1.38
CA THR A 201 4.29 -9.14 -1.75
C THR A 201 3.16 -8.40 -1.04
N LEU A 202 3.40 -7.16 -0.64
CA LEU A 202 2.36 -6.33 -0.02
C LEU A 202 1.16 -6.16 -0.95
N THR A 203 -0.02 -6.03 -0.37
CA THR A 203 -1.14 -5.40 -1.04
C THR A 203 -1.10 -3.92 -0.73
N ILE A 204 -1.15 -3.07 -1.76
CA ILE A 204 -1.06 -1.62 -1.67
C ILE A 204 -2.39 -1.04 -2.15
N LEU A 205 -3.01 -0.21 -1.33
CA LEU A 205 -4.35 0.35 -1.54
C LEU A 205 -4.19 1.84 -1.85
N VAL A 206 -4.27 2.22 -3.13
CA VAL A 206 -3.85 3.56 -3.55
C VAL A 206 -5.03 4.48 -3.85
N GLY A 207 -5.10 5.60 -3.15
CA GLY A 207 -5.99 6.72 -3.43
C GLY A 207 -5.24 7.92 -4.01
N GLY A 208 -5.90 8.72 -4.85
CA GLY A 208 -5.35 9.91 -5.49
C GLY A 208 -5.69 10.01 -6.97
N ASP A 209 -4.96 10.84 -7.72
CA ASP A 209 -5.17 10.99 -9.15
C ASP A 209 -4.71 9.74 -9.91
N LYS A 210 -5.53 9.30 -10.88
CA LYS A 210 -5.25 8.06 -11.64
C LYS A 210 -3.95 8.12 -12.44
N GLU A 211 -3.62 9.30 -12.98
CA GLU A 211 -2.38 9.50 -13.74
C GLU A 211 -1.15 9.37 -12.84
N ASP A 212 -1.23 9.86 -11.60
CA ASP A 212 -0.17 9.76 -10.61
C ASP A 212 0.01 8.31 -10.15
N PHE A 213 -1.11 7.60 -9.93
CA PHE A 213 -1.08 6.16 -9.69
C PHE A 213 -0.37 5.39 -10.81
N ASP A 214 -0.73 5.65 -12.09
CA ASP A 214 -0.13 4.96 -13.24
C ASP A 214 1.37 5.28 -13.40
N THR A 215 1.78 6.47 -13.01
CA THR A 215 3.19 6.89 -13.03
C THR A 215 3.98 6.22 -11.92
N CYS A 216 3.41 6.12 -10.71
CA CYS A 216 4.05 5.50 -9.55
C CYS A 216 3.93 3.97 -9.51
N LEU A 217 3.16 3.35 -10.42
CA LEU A 217 2.94 1.90 -10.44
C LEU A 217 4.24 1.08 -10.37
N PRO A 218 5.33 1.40 -11.12
CA PRO A 218 6.58 0.65 -11.02
C PRO A 218 7.25 0.73 -9.63
N VAL A 219 7.04 1.82 -8.90
CA VAL A 219 7.54 1.99 -7.52
C VAL A 219 6.75 1.07 -6.58
N PHE A 220 5.43 1.01 -6.74
CA PHE A 220 4.60 0.10 -5.95
C PHE A 220 4.91 -1.37 -6.26
N GLU A 221 5.12 -1.73 -7.53
CA GLU A 221 5.47 -3.10 -7.97
C GLU A 221 6.78 -3.60 -7.37
N ALA A 222 7.70 -2.71 -7.01
CA ALA A 222 8.93 -3.08 -6.30
C ALA A 222 8.67 -3.59 -4.87
N MET A 223 7.57 -3.16 -4.23
CA MET A 223 7.26 -3.45 -2.83
C MET A 223 6.05 -4.38 -2.64
N GLY A 224 5.19 -4.46 -3.64
CA GLY A 224 3.91 -5.18 -3.55
C GLY A 224 3.62 -6.03 -4.77
N LYS A 225 2.66 -6.95 -4.62
CA LYS A 225 2.21 -7.85 -5.69
C LYS A 225 0.76 -7.57 -6.10
N ALA A 226 -0.06 -7.11 -5.18
CA ALA A 226 -1.43 -6.69 -5.43
C ALA A 226 -1.51 -5.17 -5.22
N ILE A 227 -1.63 -4.41 -6.31
CA ILE A 227 -1.65 -2.95 -6.27
C ILE A 227 -2.99 -2.50 -6.83
N ASN A 228 -3.80 -1.89 -5.96
CA ASN A 228 -5.19 -1.56 -6.27
C ASN A 228 -5.37 -0.05 -6.27
N TYR A 229 -5.97 0.47 -7.33
CA TYR A 229 -6.41 1.85 -7.39
C TYR A 229 -7.81 1.96 -6.77
N GLU A 230 -7.90 2.64 -5.65
CA GLU A 230 -9.13 2.77 -4.85
C GLU A 230 -9.94 4.04 -5.20
N GLY A 231 -9.43 4.85 -6.14
CA GLY A 231 -10.10 6.09 -6.56
C GLY A 231 -9.49 7.34 -5.95
N LYS A 232 -10.32 8.28 -5.50
CA LYS A 232 -9.89 9.60 -5.00
C LYS A 232 -8.98 9.49 -3.78
N SER A 233 -8.22 10.57 -3.51
CA SER A 233 -7.44 10.72 -2.28
C SER A 233 -8.27 10.44 -1.03
N GLY A 234 -7.68 9.71 -0.08
CA GLY A 234 -8.30 9.19 1.12
C GLY A 234 -9.00 7.84 0.93
N ASN A 235 -9.26 7.38 -0.30
CA ASN A 235 -9.93 6.10 -0.53
C ASN A 235 -9.02 4.90 -0.20
N GLY A 236 -7.71 5.01 -0.38
CA GLY A 236 -6.76 4.00 0.09
C GLY A 236 -6.89 3.80 1.59
N GLN A 237 -6.93 4.89 2.36
CA GLN A 237 -7.13 4.83 3.82
C GLN A 237 -8.51 4.29 4.19
N HIS A 238 -9.58 4.68 3.50
CA HIS A 238 -10.91 4.10 3.74
C HIS A 238 -10.93 2.60 3.49
N THR A 239 -10.31 2.13 2.40
CA THR A 239 -10.17 0.69 2.13
C THR A 239 -9.32 0.01 3.22
N LYS A 240 -8.29 0.68 3.73
CA LYS A 240 -7.51 0.19 4.87
C LYS A 240 -8.35 0.10 6.14
N MET A 241 -9.25 1.07 6.41
CA MET A 241 -10.20 0.96 7.53
C MET A 241 -11.08 -0.29 7.39
N CYS A 242 -11.66 -0.54 6.22
CA CYS A 242 -12.43 -1.76 5.95
C CYS A 242 -11.61 -3.04 6.23
N ASN A 243 -10.33 -3.05 5.82
CA ASN A 243 -9.43 -4.17 6.11
C ASN A 243 -9.22 -4.36 7.62
N GLN A 244 -9.01 -3.29 8.39
CA GLN A 244 -8.77 -3.40 9.84
C GLN A 244 -10.04 -3.80 10.61
N ILE A 245 -11.22 -3.34 10.19
CA ILE A 245 -12.51 -3.77 10.72
C ILE A 245 -12.68 -5.30 10.53
N ALA A 246 -12.42 -5.80 9.33
CA ALA A 246 -12.52 -7.23 9.03
C ALA A 246 -11.50 -8.07 9.82
N ILE A 247 -10.28 -7.55 9.99
CA ILE A 247 -9.23 -8.19 10.81
C ILE A 247 -9.67 -8.30 12.26
N ALA A 248 -10.26 -7.24 12.84
CA ALA A 248 -10.70 -7.22 14.22
C ALA A 248 -11.67 -8.36 14.51
N GLY A 249 -12.75 -8.46 13.73
CA GLY A 249 -13.75 -9.52 13.91
C GLY A 249 -13.18 -10.93 13.69
N ALA A 250 -12.36 -11.11 12.65
CA ALA A 250 -11.78 -12.41 12.34
C ALA A 250 -10.79 -12.90 13.42
N LEU A 251 -9.99 -11.98 13.99
CA LEU A 251 -9.05 -12.31 15.06
C LEU A 251 -9.78 -12.64 16.38
N ALA A 252 -10.77 -11.83 16.76
CA ALA A 252 -11.56 -12.06 17.96
C ALA A 252 -12.29 -13.42 17.89
N GLY A 253 -12.98 -13.70 16.79
CA GLY A 253 -13.66 -14.99 16.60
C GLY A 253 -12.71 -16.19 16.63
N ALA A 254 -11.49 -16.06 16.07
CA ALA A 254 -10.48 -17.10 16.16
C ALA A 254 -10.00 -17.34 17.60
N CYS A 255 -9.77 -16.27 18.38
CA CYS A 255 -9.40 -16.38 19.79
C CYS A 255 -10.50 -17.05 20.61
N GLU A 256 -11.76 -16.64 20.45
CA GLU A 256 -12.90 -17.25 21.15
C GLU A 256 -13.08 -18.73 20.80
N ALA A 257 -12.93 -19.11 19.52
CA ALA A 257 -12.98 -20.48 19.10
C ALA A 257 -11.91 -21.35 19.77
N MET A 258 -10.67 -20.81 19.90
CA MET A 258 -9.57 -21.48 20.60
C MET A 258 -9.88 -21.67 22.10
N VAL A 259 -10.36 -20.62 22.75
CA VAL A 259 -10.75 -20.67 24.17
C VAL A 259 -11.87 -21.68 24.41
N TYR A 260 -12.89 -21.66 23.55
CA TYR A 260 -13.97 -22.64 23.61
C TYR A 260 -13.44 -24.08 23.45
N ALA A 261 -12.59 -24.32 22.45
CA ALA A 261 -12.01 -25.64 22.20
C ALA A 261 -11.25 -26.15 23.42
N LYS A 262 -10.41 -25.32 24.02
CA LYS A 262 -9.65 -25.65 25.24
C LYS A 262 -10.57 -26.03 26.40
N ASN A 263 -11.61 -25.24 26.64
CA ASN A 263 -12.57 -25.47 27.72
C ASN A 263 -13.46 -26.69 27.47
N ALA A 264 -13.67 -27.05 26.20
CA ALA A 264 -14.39 -28.28 25.81
C ALA A 264 -13.50 -29.53 25.81
N GLY A 265 -12.22 -29.40 26.16
CA GLY A 265 -11.27 -30.51 26.21
C GLY A 265 -10.80 -30.98 24.83
N LEU A 266 -10.91 -30.12 23.80
CA LEU A 266 -10.41 -30.41 22.46
C LEU A 266 -8.92 -30.05 22.38
N ASP A 267 -8.20 -30.77 21.51
CA ASP A 267 -6.87 -30.35 21.07
C ASP A 267 -7.01 -29.15 20.14
N VAL A 268 -6.43 -28.00 20.55
CA VAL A 268 -6.57 -26.74 19.84
C VAL A 268 -5.90 -26.77 18.46
N ASP A 269 -4.74 -27.44 18.33
CA ASP A 269 -4.06 -27.55 17.03
C ASP A 269 -4.85 -28.41 16.06
N VAL A 270 -5.45 -29.50 16.53
CA VAL A 270 -6.35 -30.34 15.72
C VAL A 270 -7.60 -29.59 15.32
N MET A 271 -8.21 -28.85 16.24
CA MET A 271 -9.37 -28.02 15.96
C MET A 271 -9.07 -26.96 14.89
N LEU A 272 -8.00 -26.17 15.09
CA LEU A 272 -7.58 -25.15 14.12
C LEU A 272 -7.34 -25.75 12.73
N LYS A 273 -6.63 -26.88 12.66
CA LYS A 273 -6.40 -27.58 11.39
C LYS A 273 -7.70 -28.02 10.72
N SER A 274 -8.68 -28.44 11.50
CA SER A 274 -9.96 -28.94 10.98
C SER A 274 -10.84 -27.83 10.39
N ILE A 275 -10.90 -26.65 11.05
CA ILE A 275 -11.81 -25.58 10.63
C ILE A 275 -11.15 -24.54 9.70
N SER A 276 -9.82 -24.45 9.69
CA SER A 276 -9.09 -23.41 8.94
C SER A 276 -9.20 -23.54 7.42
N THR A 277 -9.51 -24.72 6.92
CA THR A 277 -9.70 -25.01 5.48
C THR A 277 -11.14 -24.83 5.01
N GLY A 278 -12.08 -24.65 5.94
CA GLY A 278 -13.49 -24.44 5.67
C GLY A 278 -13.92 -22.98 5.73
N ALA A 279 -15.22 -22.75 5.88
CA ALA A 279 -15.83 -21.43 5.92
C ALA A 279 -15.34 -20.51 7.08
N ALA A 280 -14.83 -21.09 8.17
CA ALA A 280 -14.25 -20.35 9.30
C ALA A 280 -12.80 -19.88 9.04
N GLY A 281 -12.16 -20.38 7.98
CA GLY A 281 -10.76 -20.07 7.67
C GLY A 281 -10.53 -18.61 7.36
N SER A 282 -9.45 -18.06 7.93
CA SER A 282 -9.01 -16.69 7.67
C SER A 282 -7.50 -16.57 7.86
N ALA A 283 -6.89 -15.54 7.27
CA ALA A 283 -5.49 -15.22 7.50
C ALA A 283 -5.21 -14.99 9.00
N GLN A 284 -6.19 -14.42 9.74
CA GLN A 284 -6.05 -14.20 11.17
C GLN A 284 -6.02 -15.51 11.96
N MET A 285 -6.88 -16.47 11.63
CA MET A 285 -6.87 -17.80 12.24
C MET A 285 -5.57 -18.55 11.92
N ASN A 286 -5.18 -18.58 10.64
CA ASN A 286 -4.09 -19.43 10.17
C ASN A 286 -2.70 -18.91 10.57
N ASN A 287 -2.50 -17.59 10.54
CA ASN A 287 -1.16 -17.00 10.64
C ASN A 287 -0.95 -16.18 11.92
N VAL A 288 -2.01 -15.80 12.63
CA VAL A 288 -1.95 -14.93 13.81
C VAL A 288 -2.42 -15.69 15.05
N ALA A 289 -3.70 -16.04 15.15
CA ALA A 289 -4.25 -16.70 16.34
C ALA A 289 -3.54 -18.04 16.63
N SER A 290 -3.17 -18.81 15.61
CA SER A 290 -2.42 -20.07 15.76
C SER A 290 -1.07 -19.93 16.47
N LYS A 291 -0.48 -18.72 16.49
CA LYS A 291 0.76 -18.45 17.25
C LYS A 291 0.49 -18.43 18.75
N ALA A 292 -0.67 -17.91 19.16
CA ALA A 292 -1.06 -17.89 20.57
C ALA A 292 -1.20 -19.28 21.14
N ALA A 293 -1.59 -20.29 20.35
CA ALA A 293 -1.61 -21.70 20.78
C ALA A 293 -0.21 -22.24 21.16
N LYS A 294 0.84 -21.55 20.71
CA LYS A 294 2.25 -21.89 20.98
C LYS A 294 2.93 -20.90 21.94
N ASP A 295 2.15 -20.06 22.62
CA ASP A 295 2.64 -18.95 23.46
C ASP A 295 3.60 -18.00 22.72
N ASP A 296 3.52 -17.93 21.39
CA ASP A 296 4.29 -16.98 20.57
C ASP A 296 3.51 -15.66 20.41
N TYR A 297 3.94 -14.66 21.15
CA TYR A 297 3.39 -13.30 21.13
C TYR A 297 4.33 -12.30 20.45
N ALA A 298 5.36 -12.78 19.76
CA ALA A 298 6.24 -11.91 18.97
C ALA A 298 5.44 -11.14 17.90
N PRO A 299 5.62 -9.80 17.81
CA PRO A 299 4.81 -8.97 16.96
C PRO A 299 5.18 -9.09 15.49
N GLY A 300 4.29 -9.65 14.68
CA GLY A 300 4.24 -9.38 13.24
C GLY A 300 3.51 -8.05 12.95
N PHE A 301 2.60 -7.68 13.87
CA PHE A 301 1.93 -6.39 13.97
C PHE A 301 1.64 -6.11 15.43
N PHE A 302 2.08 -4.95 15.94
CA PHE A 302 1.93 -4.59 17.34
C PHE A 302 0.49 -4.32 17.74
N LEU A 303 0.09 -4.76 18.93
CA LEU A 303 -1.25 -4.51 19.48
C LEU A 303 -1.55 -3.01 19.55
N LYS A 304 -0.61 -2.18 19.99
CA LYS A 304 -0.78 -0.72 20.07
C LYS A 304 -1.05 -0.06 18.70
N HIS A 305 -0.44 -0.56 17.62
CA HIS A 305 -0.73 -0.05 16.27
C HIS A 305 -2.08 -0.56 15.75
N PHE A 306 -2.48 -1.76 16.15
CA PHE A 306 -3.81 -2.27 15.83
C PHE A 306 -4.91 -1.46 16.53
N ILE A 307 -4.70 -1.10 17.83
CA ILE A 307 -5.58 -0.19 18.58
C ILE A 307 -5.70 1.15 17.84
N LYS A 308 -4.59 1.74 17.42
CA LYS A 308 -4.58 2.98 16.63
C LYS A 308 -5.43 2.83 15.36
N ASP A 309 -5.20 1.77 14.59
CA ASP A 309 -5.90 1.54 13.32
C ASP A 309 -7.41 1.34 13.53
N MET A 310 -7.81 0.59 14.57
CA MET A 310 -9.22 0.41 14.92
C MET A 310 -9.85 1.72 15.40
N SER A 311 -9.12 2.53 16.20
CA SER A 311 -9.63 3.84 16.66
C SER A 311 -9.89 4.78 15.49
N LEU A 312 -8.99 4.83 14.50
CA LEU A 312 -9.21 5.62 13.29
C LEU A 312 -10.46 5.14 12.50
N ALA A 313 -10.66 3.82 12.41
CA ALA A 313 -11.83 3.26 11.74
C ALA A 313 -13.13 3.57 12.49
N ASP A 314 -13.11 3.52 13.81
CA ASP A 314 -14.25 3.83 14.67
C ASP A 314 -14.63 5.31 14.64
N GLU A 315 -13.64 6.20 14.71
CA GLU A 315 -13.81 7.65 14.55
C GLU A 315 -14.44 7.99 13.20
N GLU A 316 -13.89 7.46 12.11
CA GLU A 316 -14.40 7.70 10.74
C GLU A 316 -15.82 7.13 10.53
N ALA A 317 -16.14 5.98 11.13
CA ALA A 317 -17.48 5.40 11.10
C ALA A 317 -18.49 6.25 11.88
N SER A 318 -18.12 6.65 13.10
CA SER A 318 -18.95 7.48 14.00
C SER A 318 -19.30 8.83 13.37
N GLU A 319 -18.34 9.50 12.71
CA GLU A 319 -18.59 10.76 12.01
C GLU A 319 -19.56 10.62 10.83
N ARG A 320 -19.67 9.42 10.26
CA ARG A 320 -20.64 9.07 9.23
C ARG A 320 -21.96 8.53 9.80
N GLY A 321 -22.13 8.53 11.11
CA GLY A 321 -23.33 8.01 11.79
C GLY A 321 -23.43 6.47 11.70
N THR A 322 -22.33 5.78 11.47
CA THR A 322 -22.28 4.31 11.41
C THR A 322 -21.70 3.77 12.71
N LYS A 323 -22.45 2.89 13.37
CA LYS A 323 -21.98 2.17 14.56
C LYS A 323 -21.43 0.80 14.16
N LEU A 324 -20.26 0.46 14.68
CA LEU A 324 -19.56 -0.79 14.38
C LEU A 324 -19.39 -1.62 15.67
N ASP A 325 -20.47 -2.24 16.14
CA ASP A 325 -20.53 -2.92 17.46
C ASP A 325 -19.36 -3.90 17.67
N VAL A 326 -19.04 -4.76 16.70
CA VAL A 326 -17.95 -5.74 16.80
C VAL A 326 -16.58 -5.03 16.90
N LEU A 327 -16.37 -3.97 16.12
CA LEU A 327 -15.13 -3.20 16.17
C LEU A 327 -14.93 -2.54 17.51
N GLU A 328 -15.98 -1.88 18.05
CA GLU A 328 -15.98 -1.21 19.35
C GLU A 328 -15.67 -2.19 20.49
N ASP A 329 -16.28 -3.38 20.49
CA ASP A 329 -16.00 -4.43 21.48
C ASP A 329 -14.55 -4.90 21.43
N VAL A 330 -14.02 -5.23 20.26
CA VAL A 330 -12.63 -5.67 20.08
C VAL A 330 -11.64 -4.56 20.45
N LEU A 331 -11.92 -3.33 20.05
CA LEU A 331 -11.11 -2.17 20.41
C LEU A 331 -11.06 -1.97 21.93
N GLY A 332 -12.22 -2.10 22.61
CA GLY A 332 -12.31 -2.02 24.07
C GLY A 332 -11.49 -3.09 24.78
N ILE A 333 -11.50 -4.32 24.26
CA ILE A 333 -10.67 -5.42 24.77
C ILE A 333 -9.18 -5.11 24.59
N CYS A 334 -8.77 -4.69 23.38
CA CYS A 334 -7.38 -4.39 23.08
C CYS A 334 -6.83 -3.24 23.92
N LYS A 335 -7.63 -2.17 24.16
CA LYS A 335 -7.24 -1.05 25.03
C LYS A 335 -6.96 -1.51 26.47
N LYS A 336 -7.78 -2.40 27.03
CA LYS A 336 -7.52 -2.98 28.36
C LYS A 336 -6.21 -3.75 28.42
N LEU A 337 -5.90 -4.54 27.38
CA LEU A 337 -4.65 -5.27 27.31
C LEU A 337 -3.43 -4.32 27.14
N GLU A 338 -3.60 -3.20 26.49
CA GLU A 338 -2.55 -2.17 26.40
C GLU A 338 -2.30 -1.52 27.78
N GLU A 339 -3.35 -1.19 28.53
CA GLU A 339 -3.27 -0.70 29.92
C GLU A 339 -2.55 -1.70 30.85
N GLU A 340 -2.68 -3.01 30.58
CA GLU A 340 -1.97 -4.09 31.26
C GLU A 340 -0.51 -4.28 30.76
N GLY A 341 -0.01 -3.39 29.90
CA GLY A 341 1.38 -3.38 29.41
C GLY A 341 1.64 -4.29 28.21
N MET A 342 0.61 -4.77 27.51
CA MET A 342 0.73 -5.70 26.38
C MET A 342 0.79 -5.03 25.01
N GLY A 343 0.86 -3.70 24.94
CA GLY A 343 0.86 -2.92 23.70
C GLY A 343 2.00 -3.30 22.73
N ASP A 344 3.13 -3.76 23.23
CA ASP A 344 4.30 -4.17 22.44
C ASP A 344 4.27 -5.66 22.02
N LEU A 345 3.25 -6.40 22.40
CA LEU A 345 3.02 -7.76 21.90
C LEU A 345 2.35 -7.74 20.53
N GLY A 346 2.38 -8.90 19.86
CA GLY A 346 1.60 -9.12 18.62
C GLY A 346 0.09 -9.13 18.88
N THR A 347 -0.70 -8.86 17.86
CA THR A 347 -2.17 -8.79 17.93
C THR A 347 -2.82 -10.08 18.45
N GLN A 348 -2.15 -11.23 18.31
CA GLN A 348 -2.58 -12.50 18.89
C GLN A 348 -2.65 -12.46 20.44
N ALA A 349 -2.06 -11.46 21.10
CA ALA A 349 -2.21 -11.24 22.53
C ALA A 349 -3.66 -10.97 22.94
N LEU A 350 -4.56 -10.67 21.99
CA LEU A 350 -6.00 -10.55 22.20
C LEU A 350 -6.57 -11.75 22.99
N ILE A 351 -6.04 -12.96 22.76
CA ILE A 351 -6.48 -14.18 23.46
C ILE A 351 -6.30 -14.09 24.98
N LYS A 352 -5.34 -13.31 25.47
CA LYS A 352 -5.05 -13.17 26.92
C LYS A 352 -6.22 -12.55 27.71
N HIS A 353 -7.09 -11.79 27.03
CA HIS A 353 -8.33 -11.28 27.61
C HIS A 353 -9.22 -12.41 28.18
N TYR A 354 -9.23 -13.55 27.55
CA TYR A 354 -10.07 -14.71 27.89
C TYR A 354 -9.44 -15.65 28.93
N LYS A 355 -8.39 -15.24 29.64
CA LYS A 355 -7.67 -16.09 30.61
C LYS A 355 -7.19 -17.41 29.96
N TRP A 356 -6.59 -17.27 28.82
CA TRP A 356 -5.99 -18.35 28.01
C TRP A 356 -4.92 -19.14 28.76
#